data_921b520c32935d0fd7422b36aa892162
#
_entry.id   921b520c32935d0fd7422b36aa892162
#
_cell.length_a   1.000
_cell.length_b   1.000
_cell.length_c   1.000
_cell.angle_alpha   90.00
_cell.angle_beta   90.00
_cell.angle_gamma   90.00
#
_symmetry.space_group_name_H-M   'P 1'
#
loop_
_entity.id
_entity.type
_entity.pdbx_description
1 polymer ?
#
loop_
_entity_poly.entity_id
_entity_poly.type
_entity_poly.pdbx_seq_one_letter_code
_entity_poly.pdbx_strand_id
1 'polypeptide(L)'
;LDISLLNGYWEIQSVKQDNKLLKTYPFSGIIDYFEIKNGKGLRKKVMPKIDGKFEASLHKIDFNISQKNGKTTLEYIDKNNTFIETIAKLDSTELFITNKENYIYHYKAYEKLNFD
;
A
#
# COMPACT_ATOMS: atom_id res chain seq x y z
N LEU A 1 8.35 8.22 -11.81
CA LEU A 1 7.28 7.53 -11.09
C LEU A 1 6.16 8.53 -10.76
N ASP A 2 4.95 8.20 -11.15
CA ASP A 2 3.78 9.02 -10.87
C ASP A 2 3.14 8.56 -9.56
N ILE A 3 3.40 9.30 -8.48
CA ILE A 3 2.93 8.93 -7.14
C ILE A 3 1.40 8.99 -7.02
N SER A 4 0.72 9.74 -7.88
CA SER A 4 -0.74 9.81 -7.84
C SER A 4 -1.40 8.46 -8.10
N LEU A 5 -0.70 7.54 -8.76
CA LEU A 5 -1.18 6.18 -9.00
C LEU A 5 -1.33 5.38 -7.69
N LEU A 6 -0.70 5.82 -6.60
CA LEU A 6 -0.84 5.14 -5.31
C LEU A 6 -2.24 5.32 -4.72
N ASN A 7 -2.95 6.41 -5.07
CA ASN A 7 -4.31 6.61 -4.59
C ASN A 7 -5.21 5.43 -4.94
N GLY A 8 -5.95 4.96 -3.97
CA GLY A 8 -6.93 3.90 -4.19
C GLY A 8 -6.71 2.68 -3.32
N TYR A 9 -7.16 1.55 -3.81
CA TYR A 9 -7.26 0.30 -3.05
C TYR A 9 -6.30 -0.74 -3.61
N TRP A 10 -5.54 -1.37 -2.70
CA TRP A 10 -4.49 -2.31 -3.06
C TRP A 10 -4.60 -3.61 -2.26
N GLU A 11 -4.53 -4.75 -2.96
CA GLU A 11 -4.63 -6.07 -2.36
C GLU A 11 -3.27 -6.75 -2.34
N ILE A 12 -2.83 -7.18 -1.14
CA ILE A 12 -1.55 -7.87 -0.99
C ILE A 12 -1.56 -9.21 -1.73
N GLN A 13 -0.50 -9.49 -2.47
CA GLN A 13 -0.32 -10.73 -3.22
C GLN A 13 0.73 -11.63 -2.60
N SER A 14 1.87 -11.07 -2.22
CA SER A 14 2.98 -11.84 -1.67
C SER A 14 3.92 -10.98 -0.85
N VAL A 15 4.70 -11.66 -0.01
CA VAL A 15 5.80 -11.06 0.75
C VAL A 15 7.04 -11.89 0.51
N LYS A 16 8.14 -11.24 0.15
CA LYS A 16 9.47 -11.84 0.04
C LYS A 16 10.43 -11.16 0.99
N GLN A 17 11.47 -11.86 1.39
CA GLN A 17 12.61 -11.28 2.10
C GLN A 17 13.89 -11.87 1.54
N ASP A 18 14.85 -11.01 1.17
CA ASP A 18 16.13 -11.43 0.57
C ASP A 18 15.93 -12.37 -0.63
N ASN A 19 14.95 -12.04 -1.48
CA ASN A 19 14.54 -12.81 -2.67
C ASN A 19 13.92 -14.18 -2.36
N LYS A 20 13.57 -14.42 -1.10
CA LYS A 20 12.94 -15.67 -0.68
C LYS A 20 11.45 -15.43 -0.43
N LEU A 21 10.61 -16.20 -1.09
CA LEU A 21 9.16 -16.09 -0.90
C LEU A 21 8.79 -16.57 0.51
N LEU A 22 8.18 -15.68 1.32
CA LEU A 22 7.75 -16.00 2.67
C LEU A 22 6.27 -16.36 2.72
N LYS A 23 5.43 -15.64 1.95
CA LYS A 23 3.99 -15.84 2.02
C LYS A 23 3.32 -15.38 0.75
N THR A 24 2.25 -16.09 0.37
CA THR A 24 1.31 -15.67 -0.66
C THR A 24 -0.07 -15.50 -0.05
N TYR A 25 -0.87 -14.63 -0.68
CA TYR A 25 -2.22 -14.32 -0.20
C TYR A 25 -3.20 -14.53 -1.35
N PRO A 26 -3.67 -15.75 -1.60
CA PRO A 26 -4.62 -15.99 -2.69
C PRO A 26 -5.93 -15.22 -2.49
N PHE A 27 -6.29 -14.97 -1.22
CA PHE A 27 -7.44 -14.15 -0.85
C PHE A 27 -7.21 -13.62 0.56
N SER A 28 -7.05 -12.30 0.70
CA SER A 28 -6.78 -11.72 2.02
C SER A 28 -8.02 -11.20 2.73
N GLY A 29 -9.02 -10.74 1.98
CA GLY A 29 -10.19 -10.10 2.58
C GLY A 29 -9.92 -8.72 3.18
N ILE A 30 -8.68 -8.28 3.17
CA ILE A 30 -8.24 -7.00 3.72
C ILE A 30 -7.50 -6.25 2.63
N ILE A 31 -7.89 -5.00 2.43
CA ILE A 31 -7.36 -4.15 1.38
C ILE A 31 -6.70 -2.93 2.02
N ASP A 32 -5.55 -2.53 1.50
CA ASP A 32 -4.90 -1.29 1.92
C ASP A 32 -5.44 -0.14 1.07
N TYR A 33 -5.93 0.89 1.73
CA TYR A 33 -6.38 2.12 1.08
C TYR A 33 -5.35 3.22 1.29
N PHE A 34 -4.94 3.86 0.20
CA PHE A 34 -4.02 5.00 0.21
C PHE A 34 -4.71 6.24 -0.33
N GLU A 35 -4.50 7.35 0.34
CA GLU A 35 -4.97 8.65 -0.12
C GLU A 35 -3.82 9.65 0.00
N ILE A 36 -3.53 10.35 -1.10
CA ILE A 36 -2.39 11.26 -1.17
C ILE A 36 -2.85 12.66 -1.56
N LYS A 37 -2.31 13.66 -0.89
CA LYS A 37 -2.54 15.07 -1.20
C LYS A 37 -1.34 15.91 -0.76
N ASN A 38 -0.77 16.68 -1.70
CA ASN A 38 0.27 17.66 -1.40
C ASN A 38 1.50 17.10 -0.67
N GLY A 39 2.03 15.98 -1.15
CA GLY A 39 3.24 15.37 -0.58
C GLY A 39 3.03 14.62 0.72
N LYS A 40 1.79 14.49 1.15
CA LYS A 40 1.42 13.75 2.35
C LYS A 40 0.33 12.75 2.02
N GLY A 41 0.17 11.76 2.87
CA GLY A 41 -0.89 10.78 2.67
C GLY A 41 -1.32 10.10 3.93
N LEU A 42 -2.33 9.25 3.77
CA LEU A 42 -2.77 8.34 4.81
C LEU A 42 -2.95 6.95 4.22
N ARG A 43 -2.83 5.97 5.08
CA ARG A 43 -3.02 4.56 4.74
C ARG A 43 -3.89 3.93 5.81
N LYS A 44 -4.87 3.12 5.39
CA LYS A 44 -5.72 2.39 6.33
C LYS A 44 -6.14 1.06 5.75
N LYS A 45 -6.51 0.13 6.62
CA LYS A 45 -7.07 -1.16 6.21
C LYS A 45 -8.57 -1.01 6.00
N VAL A 46 -9.08 -1.61 4.93
CA VAL A 46 -10.52 -1.67 4.67
C VAL A 46 -10.90 -3.11 4.32
N MET A 47 -12.14 -3.48 4.60
CA MET A 47 -12.66 -4.80 4.24
C MET A 47 -13.81 -4.61 3.25
N PRO A 48 -13.72 -5.25 2.06
CA PRO A 48 -14.81 -5.14 1.09
C PRO A 48 -16.05 -5.88 1.59
N LYS A 49 -17.20 -5.28 1.36
CA LYS A 49 -18.50 -5.88 1.68
C LYS A 49 -19.17 -6.37 0.41
N ILE A 50 -20.11 -7.27 0.58
CA ILE A 50 -20.84 -7.88 -0.53
C ILE A 50 -21.65 -6.85 -1.34
N ASP A 51 -22.04 -5.73 -0.72
CA ASP A 51 -22.78 -4.65 -1.39
C ASP A 51 -21.88 -3.68 -2.17
N GLY A 52 -20.58 -3.98 -2.29
CA GLY A 52 -19.63 -3.14 -2.99
C GLY A 52 -19.06 -2.00 -2.16
N LYS A 53 -19.49 -1.84 -0.93
CA LYS A 53 -18.95 -0.84 -0.01
C LYS A 53 -17.77 -1.41 0.76
N PHE A 54 -17.06 -0.54 1.49
CA PHE A 54 -15.96 -0.95 2.35
C PHE A 54 -16.27 -0.66 3.80
N GLU A 55 -15.88 -1.60 4.67
CA GLU A 55 -15.81 -1.35 6.10
C GLU A 55 -14.39 -0.92 6.42
N ALA A 56 -14.22 0.31 6.92
CA ALA A 56 -12.90 0.85 7.23
C ALA A 56 -12.51 0.50 8.66
N SER A 57 -11.21 0.21 8.87
CA SER A 57 -10.70 0.11 10.23
C SER A 57 -10.65 1.50 10.86
N LEU A 58 -10.69 1.55 12.19
CA LEU A 58 -10.55 2.80 12.92
C LEU A 58 -9.11 3.31 12.92
N HIS A 59 -8.16 2.43 12.60
CA HIS A 59 -6.75 2.78 12.61
C HIS A 59 -6.31 3.27 11.24
N LYS A 60 -5.74 4.46 11.21
CA LYS A 60 -5.07 4.99 10.04
C LYS A 60 -3.67 5.42 10.42
N ILE A 61 -2.77 5.43 9.44
CA ILE A 61 -1.42 5.92 9.64
C ILE A 61 -1.12 6.98 8.58
N ASP A 62 -0.55 8.10 9.03
CA ASP A 62 -0.15 9.20 8.14
C ASP A 62 1.28 9.00 7.68
N PHE A 63 1.60 9.55 6.51
CA PHE A 63 2.97 9.50 6.00
C PHE A 63 3.30 10.74 5.19
N ASN A 64 4.60 11.02 5.10
CA ASN A 64 5.16 12.04 4.21
C ASN A 64 5.81 11.35 3.01
N ILE A 65 5.78 11.99 1.86
CA ILE A 65 6.34 11.47 0.62
C ILE A 65 7.60 12.25 0.27
N SER A 66 8.66 11.53 -0.08
CA SER A 66 9.90 12.13 -0.57
C SER A 66 10.29 11.49 -1.90
N GLN A 67 10.63 12.32 -2.88
CA GLN A 67 11.14 11.84 -4.18
C GLN A 67 12.49 12.50 -4.40
N LYS A 68 13.57 11.77 -4.17
CA LYS A 68 14.95 12.24 -4.30
C LYS A 68 15.80 11.20 -5.01
N ASN A 69 16.64 11.66 -5.95
CA ASN A 69 17.61 10.80 -6.65
C ASN A 69 16.95 9.58 -7.30
N GLY A 70 15.77 9.79 -7.90
CA GLY A 70 15.02 8.70 -8.52
C GLY A 70 14.36 7.73 -7.55
N LYS A 71 14.41 8.02 -6.25
CA LYS A 71 13.88 7.17 -5.20
C LYS A 71 12.66 7.80 -4.53
N THR A 72 11.58 7.05 -4.44
CA THR A 72 10.34 7.50 -3.80
C THR A 72 10.17 6.77 -2.48
N THR A 73 10.09 7.52 -1.38
CA THR A 73 9.94 6.94 -0.04
C THR A 73 8.69 7.46 0.64
N LEU A 74 8.10 6.61 1.47
CA LEU A 74 6.99 6.93 2.36
C LEU A 74 7.53 6.89 3.79
N GLU A 75 7.50 8.02 4.48
CA GLU A 75 7.88 8.08 5.88
C GLU A 75 6.61 8.07 6.72
N TYR A 76 6.37 6.96 7.40
CA TYR A 76 5.20 6.77 8.25
C TYR A 76 5.45 7.35 9.64
N ILE A 77 4.43 7.99 10.18
CA ILE A 77 4.47 8.61 11.49
C ILE A 77 3.39 7.96 12.35
N ASP A 78 3.82 7.18 13.36
CA ASP A 78 2.91 6.51 14.28
C ASP A 78 3.31 6.86 15.70
N LYS A 79 2.60 7.83 16.29
CA LYS A 79 2.91 8.38 17.61
C LYS A 79 4.34 8.94 17.63
N ASN A 80 5.23 8.36 18.43
CA ASN A 80 6.62 8.80 18.55
C ASN A 80 7.57 7.99 17.65
N ASN A 81 7.04 7.07 16.86
CA ASN A 81 7.84 6.21 15.99
C ASN A 81 7.72 6.64 14.54
N THR A 82 8.82 6.60 13.82
CA THR A 82 8.82 6.79 12.37
C THR A 82 9.46 5.58 11.71
N PHE A 83 8.98 5.21 10.52
CA PHE A 83 9.61 4.17 9.72
C PHE A 83 9.42 4.49 8.24
N ILE A 84 10.30 3.98 7.43
CA ILE A 84 10.36 4.34 6.01
C ILE A 84 10.19 3.09 5.16
N GLU A 85 9.36 3.22 4.12
CA GLU A 85 9.26 2.25 3.04
C GLU A 85 9.61 2.93 1.73
N THR A 86 10.13 2.16 0.79
CA THR A 86 10.46 2.65 -0.54
C THR A 86 9.53 2.02 -1.56
N ILE A 87 9.01 2.82 -2.48
CA ILE A 87 8.24 2.30 -3.60
C ILE A 87 9.22 1.85 -4.68
N ALA A 88 9.30 0.53 -4.88
CA ALA A 88 10.20 -0.05 -5.89
C ALA A 88 9.57 -0.03 -7.28
N LYS A 89 8.25 -0.18 -7.37
CA LYS A 89 7.50 -0.14 -8.63
C LYS A 89 6.07 0.31 -8.35
N LEU A 90 5.55 1.14 -9.21
CA LEU A 90 4.15 1.58 -9.13
C LEU A 90 3.64 1.87 -10.54
N ASP A 91 2.58 1.17 -10.92
CA ASP A 91 1.82 1.47 -12.13
C ASP A 91 0.33 1.34 -11.80
N SER A 92 -0.54 1.34 -12.81
CA SER A 92 -1.98 1.31 -12.58
C SER A 92 -2.49 -0.03 -12.03
N THR A 93 -1.68 -1.08 -12.11
CA THR A 93 -2.09 -2.43 -11.70
C THR A 93 -1.26 -3.03 -10.58
N GLU A 94 0.02 -2.64 -10.46
CA GLU A 94 0.95 -3.25 -9.51
C GLU A 94 1.68 -2.24 -8.66
N LEU A 95 1.94 -2.62 -7.40
CA LEU A 95 2.70 -1.84 -6.44
C LEU A 95 3.67 -2.76 -5.72
N PHE A 96 4.95 -2.39 -5.72
CA PHE A 96 5.97 -3.09 -4.95
C PHE A 96 6.56 -2.12 -3.93
N ILE A 97 6.51 -2.50 -2.66
CA ILE A 97 7.04 -1.70 -1.55
C ILE A 97 8.13 -2.49 -0.86
N THR A 98 9.25 -1.84 -0.58
CA THR A 98 10.37 -2.46 0.14
C THR A 98 10.68 -1.69 1.42
N ASN A 99 11.32 -2.35 2.38
CA ASN A 99 11.84 -1.72 3.58
C ASN A 99 13.33 -2.01 3.76
N LYS A 100 13.95 -1.42 4.80
CA LYS A 100 15.38 -1.55 5.05
C LYS A 100 15.82 -2.96 5.44
N GLU A 101 14.87 -3.85 5.76
CA GLU A 101 15.15 -5.24 6.12
C GLU A 101 14.98 -6.17 4.92
N ASN A 102 14.92 -5.60 3.70
CA ASN A 102 14.80 -6.32 2.44
C ASN A 102 13.50 -7.10 2.27
N TYR A 103 12.44 -6.71 2.97
CA TYR A 103 11.11 -7.21 2.67
C TYR A 103 10.61 -6.55 1.39
N ILE A 104 9.97 -7.33 0.55
CA ILE A 104 9.30 -6.86 -0.66
C ILE A 104 7.85 -7.26 -0.58
N TYR A 105 6.97 -6.26 -0.52
CA TYR A 105 5.52 -6.45 -0.48
C TYR A 105 4.97 -6.17 -1.87
N HIS A 106 4.33 -7.17 -2.46
CA HIS A 106 3.71 -7.05 -3.78
C HIS A 106 2.21 -6.93 -3.63
N TYR A 107 1.66 -5.84 -4.17
CA TYR A 107 0.22 -5.57 -4.19
C TYR A 107 -0.26 -5.47 -5.63
N LYS A 108 -1.51 -5.81 -5.86
CA LYS A 108 -2.20 -5.45 -7.11
C LYS A 108 -3.36 -4.52 -6.80
N ALA A 109 -3.73 -3.70 -7.78
CA ALA A 109 -4.86 -2.80 -7.65
C ALA A 109 -6.13 -3.63 -7.44
N TYR A 110 -6.92 -3.24 -6.43
CA TYR A 110 -8.18 -3.91 -6.13
C TYR A 110 -9.32 -3.21 -6.84
N GLU A 111 -10.11 -3.99 -7.55
CA GLU A 111 -11.33 -3.49 -8.20
C GLU A 111 -12.54 -3.91 -7.38
N LYS A 112 -13.43 -2.95 -7.13
CA LYS A 112 -14.67 -3.24 -6.43
C LYS A 112 -15.51 -4.22 -7.23
N LEU A 113 -16.14 -5.16 -6.53
CA LEU A 113 -17.13 -6.03 -7.14
C LEU A 113 -18.29 -5.18 -7.65
N ASN A 114 -18.70 -5.45 -8.89
CA ASN A 114 -19.81 -4.74 -9.51
C ASN A 114 -20.89 -5.76 -9.89
N PHE A 115 -22.06 -5.61 -9.28
CA PHE A 115 -23.19 -6.52 -9.48
C PHE A 115 -24.29 -5.87 -10.33
N ASP A 116 -23.94 -5.29 -11.43
CA ASP A 116 -24.90 -4.70 -12.38
C ASP A 116 -25.73 -5.76 -13.08
#